data_ff4271fa13e338d4f5973fe0e51034c3
#
_entry.id   ff4271fa13e338d4f5973fe0e51034c3
#
_cell.length_a   1.000
_cell.length_b   1.000
_cell.length_c   1.000
_cell.angle_alpha   90.00
_cell.angle_beta   90.00
_cell.angle_gamma   90.00
#
_symmetry.space_group_name_H-M   'P 1'
#
loop_
_entity.id
_entity.type
_entity.pdbx_description
1 polymer ?
#
loop_
_entity_poly.entity_id
_entity_poly.type
_entity_poly.pdbx_seq_one_letter_code
_entity_poly.pdbx_strand_id
1 'polypeptide(L)'
;YPFTYDKTGHITQQEAIETLYQETKGDAIITTGVGQHQMWTAQFFKFREPRTYISSLGLGTMGFGLPAAIGAKVAFPDRLVVNIDGDGCFMMNIQELATAHIEKINAKTIIMNNQHLGMVVQWEDLLYESVRGQTILCDKDNIGGPDNIEAIYPDFIKISEGFGVKGRRVVKREDLRDAIREMIE
;
A
#
# COMPACT_ATOMS: atom_id res chain seq x y z
N TYR A 1 -0.88 9.81 22.80
CA TYR A 1 -0.94 8.36 23.03
C TYR A 1 0.06 7.70 22.11
N PRO A 2 0.99 6.89 22.62
CA PRO A 2 1.80 6.06 21.77
C PRO A 2 0.93 4.98 21.12
N PHE A 3 0.98 4.88 19.80
CA PHE A 3 0.33 3.78 19.11
C PHE A 3 1.19 2.53 19.26
N THR A 4 0.56 1.44 19.70
CA THR A 4 1.20 0.14 19.83
C THR A 4 0.53 -0.84 18.88
N TYR A 5 1.32 -1.73 18.29
CA TYR A 5 0.83 -2.82 17.46
C TYR A 5 1.62 -4.09 17.77
N ASP A 6 1.02 -5.23 17.48
CA ASP A 6 1.65 -6.52 17.69
C ASP A 6 2.83 -6.69 16.70
N LYS A 7 3.99 -7.05 17.23
CA LYS A 7 5.20 -7.36 16.46
C LYS A 7 5.51 -8.86 16.44
N THR A 8 4.57 -9.68 16.89
CA THR A 8 4.65 -11.15 16.78
C THR A 8 3.89 -11.62 15.54
N GLY A 9 4.25 -12.75 14.98
CA GLY A 9 3.58 -13.29 13.81
C GLY A 9 3.91 -12.54 12.50
N HIS A 10 2.89 -12.27 11.70
CA HIS A 10 3.04 -11.67 10.36
C HIS A 10 3.42 -10.18 10.41
N ILE A 11 3.91 -9.67 9.27
CA ILE A 11 4.18 -8.24 9.09
C ILE A 11 2.86 -7.49 9.22
N THR A 12 2.81 -6.50 10.10
CA THR A 12 1.68 -5.58 10.18
C THR A 12 1.87 -4.39 9.24
N GLN A 13 0.78 -3.80 8.79
CA GLN A 13 0.85 -2.60 7.93
C GLN A 13 1.54 -1.44 8.64
N GLN A 14 1.31 -1.29 9.94
CA GLN A 14 1.95 -0.30 10.80
C GLN A 14 3.48 -0.47 10.81
N GLU A 15 3.95 -1.71 10.91
CA GLU A 15 5.39 -2.02 10.90
C GLU A 15 6.03 -1.68 9.56
N ALA A 16 5.35 -1.98 8.44
CA ALA A 16 5.85 -1.64 7.12
C ALA A 16 5.98 -0.12 6.93
N ILE A 17 4.98 0.65 7.40
CA ILE A 17 4.99 2.12 7.35
C ILE A 17 6.09 2.71 8.25
N GLU A 18 6.23 2.18 9.46
CA GLU A 18 7.28 2.62 10.39
C GLU A 18 8.68 2.31 9.85
N THR A 19 8.86 1.15 9.21
CA THR A 19 10.13 0.77 8.57
C THR A 19 10.43 1.71 7.40
N LEU A 20 9.46 2.02 6.56
CA LEU A 20 9.63 3.01 5.49
C LEU A 20 10.04 4.38 6.06
N TYR A 21 9.39 4.82 7.13
CA TYR A 21 9.77 6.08 7.80
C TYR A 21 11.22 6.05 8.29
N GLN A 22 11.65 4.94 8.90
CA GLN A 22 13.00 4.79 9.42
C GLN A 22 14.05 4.84 8.31
N GLU A 23 13.82 4.16 7.18
CA GLU A 23 14.74 4.12 6.05
C GLU A 23 14.80 5.46 5.29
N THR A 24 13.67 6.14 5.14
CA THR A 24 13.60 7.45 4.47
C THR A 24 13.88 8.63 5.42
N LYS A 25 13.89 8.39 6.74
CA LYS A 25 13.94 9.43 7.78
C LYS A 25 12.84 10.49 7.62
N GLY A 26 11.73 10.11 7.01
CA GLY A 26 10.62 10.99 6.71
C GLY A 26 10.82 11.92 5.50
N ASP A 27 11.90 11.73 4.75
CA ASP A 27 12.17 12.52 3.53
C ASP A 27 11.63 11.78 2.29
N ALA A 28 10.31 11.80 2.16
CA ALA A 28 9.59 11.29 1.00
C ALA A 28 8.25 12.03 0.84
N ILE A 29 7.78 12.10 -0.39
CA ILE A 29 6.39 12.45 -0.69
C ILE A 29 5.61 11.14 -0.65
N ILE A 30 4.60 11.08 0.21
CA ILE A 30 3.76 9.90 0.38
C ILE A 30 2.38 10.16 -0.21
N THR A 31 1.94 9.27 -1.08
CA THR A 31 0.55 9.25 -1.55
C THR A 31 -0.17 8.03 -0.99
N THR A 32 -1.47 8.10 -0.82
CA THR A 32 -2.26 6.95 -0.39
C THR A 32 -3.58 6.87 -1.13
N GLY A 33 -4.06 5.64 -1.36
CA GLY A 33 -5.47 5.40 -1.58
C GLY A 33 -6.28 5.62 -0.30
N VAL A 34 -7.47 5.03 -0.22
CA VAL A 34 -8.39 5.19 0.90
C VAL A 34 -8.65 3.86 1.59
N GLY A 35 -8.45 3.83 2.90
CA GLY A 35 -8.65 2.62 3.71
C GLY A 35 -7.82 2.64 5.01
N GLN A 36 -7.66 1.48 5.61
CA GLN A 36 -6.86 1.33 6.84
C GLN A 36 -5.42 1.77 6.62
N HIS A 37 -4.80 1.45 5.47
CA HIS A 37 -3.46 1.89 5.09
C HIS A 37 -3.31 3.42 5.11
N GLN A 38 -4.33 4.16 4.69
CA GLN A 38 -4.36 5.63 4.75
C GLN A 38 -4.31 6.13 6.19
N MET A 39 -5.13 5.57 7.07
CA MET A 39 -5.18 5.96 8.48
C MET A 39 -3.85 5.65 9.18
N TRP A 40 -3.32 4.45 8.97
CA TRP A 40 -2.04 4.07 9.57
C TRP A 40 -0.86 4.86 9.01
N THR A 41 -0.88 5.21 7.71
CA THR A 41 0.13 6.11 7.15
C THR A 41 0.13 7.46 7.86
N ALA A 42 -1.05 8.04 8.07
CA ALA A 42 -1.16 9.31 8.81
C ALA A 42 -0.69 9.21 10.26
N GLN A 43 -0.78 8.02 10.89
CA GLN A 43 -0.41 7.81 12.28
C GLN A 43 1.06 7.43 12.47
N PHE A 44 1.62 6.60 11.61
CA PHE A 44 2.93 5.97 11.80
C PHE A 44 4.05 6.57 10.94
N PHE A 45 3.73 7.20 9.79
CA PHE A 45 4.72 7.94 9.03
C PHE A 45 4.82 9.38 9.57
N LYS A 46 5.99 9.74 10.08
CA LYS A 46 6.22 11.07 10.67
C LYS A 46 6.68 12.03 9.58
N PHE A 47 5.74 12.81 9.06
CA PHE A 47 6.00 13.81 8.02
C PHE A 47 6.87 14.95 8.57
N ARG A 48 7.92 15.33 7.84
CA ARG A 48 8.85 16.39 8.23
C ARG A 48 8.50 17.73 7.62
N GLU A 49 7.86 17.70 6.45
CA GLU A 49 7.53 18.90 5.67
C GLU A 49 6.02 18.95 5.39
N PRO A 50 5.41 20.13 5.35
CA PRO A 50 4.03 20.27 4.93
C PRO A 50 3.88 19.87 3.44
N ARG A 51 2.69 19.41 3.07
CA ARG A 51 2.33 19.01 1.69
C ARG A 51 3.09 17.82 1.14
N THR A 52 3.72 17.00 2.01
CA THR A 52 4.37 15.74 1.62
C THR A 52 3.47 14.52 1.85
N TYR A 53 2.24 14.74 2.36
CA TYR A 53 1.19 13.72 2.43
C TYR A 53 0.05 14.10 1.50
N ILE A 54 -0.18 13.28 0.46
CA ILE A 54 -1.17 13.51 -0.59
C ILE A 54 -2.19 12.38 -0.56
N SER A 55 -3.42 12.70 -0.22
CA SER A 55 -4.47 11.70 -0.05
C SER A 55 -5.86 12.29 -0.29
N SER A 56 -6.81 11.48 -0.73
CA SER A 56 -8.21 11.90 -0.89
C SER A 56 -8.93 11.90 0.46
N LEU A 57 -8.67 12.95 1.26
CA LEU A 57 -9.22 13.05 2.63
C LEU A 57 -10.67 13.56 2.68
N GLY A 58 -11.12 14.26 1.64
CA GLY A 58 -12.48 14.82 1.57
C GLY A 58 -13.51 13.80 1.08
N LEU A 59 -13.39 13.38 -0.16
CA LEU A 59 -14.33 12.46 -0.79
C LEU A 59 -14.02 10.98 -0.53
N GLY A 60 -12.81 10.65 -0.07
CA GLY A 60 -12.43 9.28 0.18
C GLY A 60 -12.38 8.43 -1.09
N THR A 61 -11.79 8.96 -2.17
CA THR A 61 -11.74 8.30 -3.47
C THR A 61 -10.73 7.18 -3.47
N MET A 62 -11.17 5.94 -3.50
CA MET A 62 -10.31 4.78 -3.72
C MET A 62 -9.68 4.85 -5.13
N GLY A 63 -8.47 4.30 -5.27
CA GLY A 63 -7.72 4.36 -6.53
C GLY A 63 -6.96 5.67 -6.76
N PHE A 64 -7.04 6.63 -5.83
CA PHE A 64 -6.34 7.91 -5.93
C PHE A 64 -4.82 7.79 -5.80
N GLY A 65 -4.32 6.83 -5.02
CA GLY A 65 -2.93 6.76 -4.58
C GLY A 65 -1.91 6.66 -5.71
N LEU A 66 -2.06 5.68 -6.60
CA LEU A 66 -1.13 5.44 -7.71
C LEU A 66 -1.07 6.62 -8.72
N PRO A 67 -2.18 7.12 -9.28
CA PRO A 67 -2.12 8.28 -10.19
C PRO A 67 -1.59 9.54 -9.50
N ALA A 68 -1.88 9.74 -8.22
CA ALA A 68 -1.32 10.86 -7.46
C ALA A 68 0.20 10.74 -7.27
N ALA A 69 0.72 9.52 -7.07
CA ALA A 69 2.17 9.29 -7.01
C ALA A 69 2.87 9.59 -8.33
N ILE A 70 2.27 9.17 -9.45
CA ILE A 70 2.76 9.48 -10.79
C ILE A 70 2.81 11.00 -10.98
N GLY A 71 1.72 11.71 -10.68
CA GLY A 71 1.67 13.17 -10.78
C GLY A 71 2.67 13.88 -9.86
N ALA A 72 2.83 13.42 -8.63
CA ALA A 72 3.80 13.95 -7.69
C ALA A 72 5.25 13.73 -8.19
N LYS A 73 5.54 12.57 -8.77
CA LYS A 73 6.87 12.26 -9.31
C LYS A 73 7.20 13.09 -10.55
N VAL A 74 6.20 13.39 -11.39
CA VAL A 74 6.36 14.30 -12.53
C VAL A 74 6.66 15.73 -12.04
N ALA A 75 5.94 16.18 -10.99
CA ALA A 75 6.15 17.52 -10.44
C ALA A 75 7.48 17.66 -9.67
N PHE A 76 7.96 16.59 -9.07
CA PHE A 76 9.19 16.55 -8.25
C PHE A 76 10.07 15.38 -8.66
N PRO A 77 10.73 15.44 -9.84
CA PRO A 77 11.45 14.31 -10.42
C PRO A 77 12.63 13.83 -9.56
N ASP A 78 13.23 14.70 -8.77
CA ASP A 78 14.39 14.38 -7.92
C ASP A 78 13.99 13.88 -6.51
N ARG A 79 12.71 14.01 -6.14
CA ARG A 79 12.22 13.57 -4.82
C ARG A 79 11.82 12.09 -4.85
N LEU A 80 12.04 11.40 -3.73
CA LEU A 80 11.44 10.09 -3.52
C LEU A 80 9.92 10.26 -3.35
N VAL A 81 9.16 9.55 -4.18
CA VAL A 81 7.70 9.48 -4.08
C VAL A 81 7.30 8.02 -3.86
N VAL A 82 6.54 7.77 -2.80
CA VAL A 82 6.06 6.44 -2.44
C VAL A 82 4.55 6.45 -2.29
N ASN A 83 3.88 5.64 -3.08
CA ASN A 83 2.47 5.31 -2.88
C ASN A 83 2.35 4.20 -1.85
N ILE A 84 1.54 4.39 -0.82
CA ILE A 84 1.14 3.34 0.13
C ILE A 84 -0.32 3.05 -0.14
N ASP A 85 -0.61 1.90 -0.71
CA ASP A 85 -1.94 1.56 -1.16
C ASP A 85 -2.43 0.23 -0.57
N GLY A 86 -3.73 0.08 -0.48
CA GLY A 86 -4.36 -1.22 -0.26
C GLY A 86 -4.60 -1.93 -1.58
N ASP A 87 -4.73 -3.25 -1.53
CA ASP A 87 -5.02 -4.11 -2.67
C ASP A 87 -6.26 -3.65 -3.46
N GLY A 88 -7.36 -3.35 -2.77
CA GLY A 88 -8.58 -2.86 -3.41
C GLY A 88 -8.43 -1.49 -4.08
N CYS A 89 -7.68 -0.57 -3.47
CA CYS A 89 -7.42 0.74 -4.06
C CYS A 89 -6.51 0.64 -5.28
N PHE A 90 -5.43 -0.12 -5.16
CA PHE A 90 -4.46 -0.30 -6.24
C PHE A 90 -5.10 -0.90 -7.48
N MET A 91 -6.02 -1.87 -7.32
CA MET A 91 -6.75 -2.48 -8.43
C MET A 91 -7.60 -1.50 -9.23
N MET A 92 -8.07 -0.41 -8.63
CA MET A 92 -8.99 0.51 -9.31
C MET A 92 -8.33 1.33 -10.41
N ASN A 93 -7.02 1.57 -10.33
CA ASN A 93 -6.26 2.34 -11.31
C ASN A 93 -4.93 1.65 -11.68
N ILE A 94 -4.89 0.32 -11.62
CA ILE A 94 -3.68 -0.47 -11.90
C ILE A 94 -3.14 -0.26 -13.31
N GLN A 95 -4.00 0.12 -14.27
CA GLN A 95 -3.63 0.44 -15.65
C GLN A 95 -2.65 1.61 -15.76
N GLU A 96 -2.57 2.47 -14.74
CA GLU A 96 -1.62 3.58 -14.70
C GLU A 96 -0.15 3.12 -14.56
N LEU A 97 0.07 1.84 -14.28
CA LEU A 97 1.40 1.24 -14.40
C LEU A 97 1.92 1.33 -15.86
N ALA A 98 1.02 1.28 -16.86
CA ALA A 98 1.39 1.50 -18.26
C ALA A 98 1.91 2.92 -18.48
N THR A 99 1.24 3.92 -17.92
CA THR A 99 1.67 5.33 -17.97
C THR A 99 3.05 5.48 -17.31
N ALA A 100 3.21 4.93 -16.09
CA ALA A 100 4.47 5.00 -15.38
C ALA A 100 5.63 4.34 -16.16
N HIS A 101 5.36 3.19 -16.79
CA HIS A 101 6.35 2.46 -17.59
C HIS A 101 6.76 3.22 -18.86
N ILE A 102 5.77 3.69 -19.64
CA ILE A 102 6.01 4.38 -20.92
C ILE A 102 6.75 5.70 -20.68
N GLU A 103 6.31 6.48 -19.71
CA GLU A 103 6.86 7.79 -19.38
C GLU A 103 8.10 7.71 -18.45
N LYS A 104 8.53 6.49 -18.09
CA LYS A 104 9.68 6.23 -17.21
C LYS A 104 9.59 6.96 -15.86
N ILE A 105 8.39 7.01 -15.30
CA ILE A 105 8.11 7.68 -14.03
C ILE A 105 8.40 6.71 -12.89
N ASN A 106 9.49 6.97 -12.16
CA ASN A 106 9.93 6.11 -11.06
C ASN A 106 9.25 6.49 -9.73
N ALA A 107 7.93 6.37 -9.66
CA ALA A 107 7.19 6.40 -8.40
C ALA A 107 7.19 4.98 -7.81
N LYS A 108 7.49 4.88 -6.52
CA LYS A 108 7.51 3.60 -5.81
C LYS A 108 6.13 3.28 -5.24
N THR A 109 5.79 1.99 -5.10
CA THR A 109 4.51 1.58 -4.50
C THR A 109 4.69 0.44 -3.51
N ILE A 110 4.09 0.59 -2.34
CA ILE A 110 3.91 -0.49 -1.36
C ILE A 110 2.43 -0.85 -1.35
N ILE A 111 2.12 -2.11 -1.67
CA ILE A 111 0.75 -2.63 -1.61
C ILE A 111 0.58 -3.40 -0.30
N MET A 112 -0.33 -2.91 0.55
CA MET A 112 -0.76 -3.55 1.78
C MET A 112 -1.86 -4.56 1.46
N ASN A 113 -1.44 -5.77 1.06
CA ASN A 113 -2.35 -6.81 0.58
C ASN A 113 -2.86 -7.66 1.76
N ASN A 114 -4.07 -7.40 2.21
CA ASN A 114 -4.80 -8.22 3.16
C ASN A 114 -5.98 -8.99 2.53
N GLN A 115 -6.13 -8.89 1.20
CA GLN A 115 -7.19 -9.54 0.42
C GLN A 115 -8.62 -9.15 0.84
N HIS A 116 -8.76 -7.97 1.44
CA HIS A 116 -10.04 -7.46 1.92
C HIS A 116 -10.14 -5.95 1.74
N LEU A 117 -11.36 -5.45 1.59
CA LEU A 117 -11.68 -4.03 1.80
C LEU A 117 -11.64 -3.74 3.31
N GLY A 118 -10.41 -3.67 3.86
CA GLY A 118 -10.16 -3.77 5.30
C GLY A 118 -10.88 -2.74 6.16
N MET A 119 -11.09 -1.51 5.69
CA MET A 119 -11.86 -0.50 6.42
C MET A 119 -13.35 -0.87 6.45
N VAL A 120 -13.89 -1.38 5.35
CA VAL A 120 -15.30 -1.82 5.30
C VAL A 120 -15.50 -3.03 6.20
N VAL A 121 -14.59 -4.01 6.16
CA VAL A 121 -14.59 -5.15 7.10
C VAL A 121 -14.59 -4.68 8.55
N GLN A 122 -13.81 -3.69 8.90
CA GLN A 122 -13.79 -3.11 10.25
C GLN A 122 -15.17 -2.55 10.66
N TRP A 123 -15.88 -1.90 9.75
CA TRP A 123 -17.23 -1.39 10.01
C TRP A 123 -18.26 -2.53 10.08
N GLU A 124 -18.14 -3.55 9.24
CA GLU A 124 -18.97 -4.75 9.32
C GLU A 124 -18.84 -5.44 10.68
N ASP A 125 -17.61 -5.56 11.19
CA ASP A 125 -17.35 -6.16 12.49
C ASP A 125 -17.89 -5.31 13.66
N LEU A 126 -17.80 -4.00 13.56
CA LEU A 126 -18.22 -3.09 14.63
C LEU A 126 -19.73 -2.86 14.67
N LEU A 127 -20.42 -2.85 13.54
CA LEU A 127 -21.80 -2.37 13.43
C LEU A 127 -22.78 -3.39 12.85
N TYR A 128 -22.29 -4.42 12.16
CA TYR A 128 -23.13 -5.35 11.41
C TYR A 128 -22.87 -6.83 11.74
N GLU A 129 -22.52 -7.12 12.98
CA GLU A 129 -22.33 -8.49 13.49
C GLU A 129 -21.40 -9.36 12.60
N SER A 130 -20.41 -8.73 11.96
CA SER A 130 -19.46 -9.38 11.04
C SER A 130 -20.10 -9.99 9.78
N VAL A 131 -21.29 -9.53 9.39
CA VAL A 131 -21.89 -9.92 8.09
C VAL A 131 -21.11 -9.28 6.95
N ARG A 132 -20.57 -10.11 6.05
CA ARG A 132 -19.74 -9.65 4.93
C ARG A 132 -20.56 -9.26 3.71
N GLY A 133 -20.39 -8.01 3.26
CA GLY A 133 -21.06 -7.43 2.09
C GLY A 133 -20.15 -7.28 0.88
N GLN A 134 -19.60 -8.38 0.32
CA GLN A 134 -18.68 -8.35 -0.83
C GLN A 134 -17.33 -7.67 -0.54
N THR A 135 -16.84 -7.81 0.67
CA THR A 135 -15.60 -7.17 1.15
C THR A 135 -14.36 -8.06 1.04
N ILE A 136 -14.55 -9.32 0.62
CA ILE A 136 -13.47 -10.29 0.38
C ILE A 136 -12.99 -10.12 -1.06
N LEU A 137 -11.69 -9.89 -1.25
CA LEU A 137 -11.06 -9.68 -2.56
C LEU A 137 -10.28 -10.90 -3.06
N CYS A 138 -10.19 -11.97 -2.28
CA CYS A 138 -9.54 -13.21 -2.68
C CYS A 138 -10.53 -14.20 -3.30
N ASP A 139 -9.98 -15.27 -3.88
CA ASP A 139 -10.74 -16.41 -4.33
C ASP A 139 -11.44 -17.08 -3.13
N LYS A 140 -12.75 -17.30 -3.24
CA LYS A 140 -13.57 -17.89 -2.16
C LYS A 140 -13.15 -19.32 -1.77
N ASP A 141 -12.64 -20.07 -2.74
CA ASP A 141 -12.16 -21.44 -2.53
C ASP A 141 -10.71 -21.45 -1.99
N ASN A 142 -10.09 -20.28 -1.92
CA ASN A 142 -8.68 -20.14 -1.59
C ASN A 142 -8.41 -18.86 -0.80
N ILE A 143 -9.06 -18.74 0.34
CA ILE A 143 -8.79 -17.67 1.28
C ILE A 143 -7.38 -17.93 1.85
N GLY A 144 -6.37 -17.64 1.01
CA GLY A 144 -4.97 -17.79 1.35
C GLY A 144 -4.55 -16.63 2.26
N GLY A 145 -4.06 -16.97 3.42
CA GLY A 145 -3.31 -16.03 4.24
C GLY A 145 -1.87 -15.91 3.75
N PRO A 146 -1.01 -15.19 4.48
CA PRO A 146 0.43 -15.09 4.21
C PRO A 146 1.13 -16.46 4.12
N ASP A 147 0.55 -17.50 4.72
CA ASP A 147 1.08 -18.87 4.74
C ASP A 147 0.86 -19.62 3.42
N ASN A 148 -0.03 -19.13 2.54
CA ASN A 148 -0.30 -19.73 1.23
C ASN A 148 0.00 -18.73 0.10
N ILE A 149 1.27 -18.46 -0.13
CA ILE A 149 1.75 -17.47 -1.08
C ILE A 149 1.35 -17.79 -2.52
N GLU A 150 1.30 -19.07 -2.87
CA GLU A 150 0.96 -19.51 -4.24
C GLU A 150 -0.51 -19.28 -4.58
N ALA A 151 -1.33 -19.19 -3.55
CA ALA A 151 -2.77 -19.01 -3.65
C ALA A 151 -3.23 -17.54 -3.54
N ILE A 152 -2.31 -16.60 -3.40
CA ILE A 152 -2.65 -15.17 -3.30
C ILE A 152 -3.18 -14.67 -4.65
N TYR A 153 -4.43 -14.19 -4.63
CA TYR A 153 -5.12 -13.63 -5.79
C TYR A 153 -5.71 -12.26 -5.43
N PRO A 154 -5.62 -11.25 -6.31
CA PRO A 154 -4.82 -11.24 -7.55
C PRO A 154 -3.30 -11.26 -7.28
N ASP A 155 -2.55 -11.82 -8.23
CA ASP A 155 -1.09 -11.80 -8.15
C ASP A 155 -0.54 -10.47 -8.68
N PHE A 156 -0.36 -9.51 -7.77
CA PHE A 156 0.14 -8.18 -8.11
C PHE A 156 1.55 -8.19 -8.70
N ILE A 157 2.37 -9.19 -8.39
CA ILE A 157 3.71 -9.29 -8.97
C ILE A 157 3.62 -9.61 -10.46
N LYS A 158 2.87 -10.64 -10.84
CA LYS A 158 2.65 -10.97 -12.26
C LYS A 158 1.99 -9.83 -13.03
N ILE A 159 1.05 -9.12 -12.39
CA ILE A 159 0.39 -7.96 -13.01
C ILE A 159 1.41 -6.84 -13.25
N SER A 160 2.21 -6.47 -12.25
CA SER A 160 3.21 -5.41 -12.39
C SER A 160 4.27 -5.78 -13.43
N GLU A 161 4.73 -7.03 -13.45
CA GLU A 161 5.66 -7.53 -14.47
C GLU A 161 5.05 -7.48 -15.88
N GLY A 162 3.75 -7.77 -16.02
CA GLY A 162 3.02 -7.64 -17.28
C GLY A 162 2.98 -6.20 -17.81
N PHE A 163 3.07 -5.20 -16.93
CA PHE A 163 3.24 -3.78 -17.29
C PHE A 163 4.72 -3.36 -17.38
N GLY A 164 5.67 -4.28 -17.25
CA GLY A 164 7.10 -3.98 -17.29
C GLY A 164 7.64 -3.30 -16.01
N VAL A 165 6.91 -3.37 -14.92
CA VAL A 165 7.30 -2.82 -13.62
C VAL A 165 7.73 -3.96 -12.70
N LYS A 166 8.94 -3.86 -12.13
CA LYS A 166 9.44 -4.87 -11.19
C LYS A 166 8.64 -4.83 -9.89
N GLY A 167 8.36 -6.00 -9.35
CA GLY A 167 7.73 -6.17 -8.05
C GLY A 167 8.45 -7.20 -7.19
N ARG A 168 8.37 -7.03 -5.86
CA ARG A 168 8.86 -8.00 -4.88
C ARG A 168 7.77 -8.26 -3.84
N ARG A 169 7.47 -9.53 -3.59
CA ARG A 169 6.57 -9.94 -2.51
C ARG A 169 7.37 -10.15 -1.23
N VAL A 170 6.87 -9.57 -0.14
CA VAL A 170 7.50 -9.68 1.18
C VAL A 170 6.48 -10.28 2.14
N VAL A 171 6.82 -11.42 2.72
CA VAL A 171 5.97 -12.16 3.67
C VAL A 171 6.66 -12.28 5.02
N LYS A 172 7.99 -12.47 4.99
CA LYS A 172 8.78 -12.62 6.20
C LYS A 172 9.24 -11.27 6.73
N ARG A 173 9.11 -11.08 8.03
CA ARG A 173 9.48 -9.82 8.70
C ARG A 173 10.95 -9.48 8.53
N GLU A 174 11.83 -10.48 8.55
CA GLU A 174 13.26 -10.32 8.36
C GLU A 174 13.64 -9.70 7.00
N ASP A 175 12.81 -9.94 5.95
CA ASP A 175 13.05 -9.42 4.61
C ASP A 175 12.51 -8.00 4.40
N LEU A 176 11.67 -7.49 5.31
CA LEU A 176 10.92 -6.25 5.12
C LEU A 176 11.84 -5.04 4.92
N ARG A 177 12.84 -4.91 5.80
CA ARG A 177 13.76 -3.76 5.78
C ARG A 177 14.59 -3.72 4.51
N ASP A 178 15.14 -4.86 4.10
CA ASP A 178 15.96 -4.95 2.90
C ASP A 178 15.14 -4.73 1.63
N ALA A 179 13.91 -5.23 1.59
CA ALA A 179 12.99 -4.96 0.48
C ALA A 179 12.63 -3.48 0.36
N ILE A 180 12.42 -2.78 1.47
CA ILE A 180 12.17 -1.33 1.46
C ILE A 180 13.41 -0.57 0.98
N ARG A 181 14.61 -0.93 1.41
CA ARG A 181 15.86 -0.33 0.93
C ARG A 181 16.03 -0.52 -0.57
N GLU A 182 15.88 -1.75 -1.05
CA GLU A 182 15.93 -2.06 -2.48
C GLU A 182 14.92 -1.25 -3.29
N MET A 183 13.73 -1.03 -2.74
CA MET A 183 12.68 -0.26 -3.42
C MET A 183 13.04 1.22 -3.53
N ILE A 184 13.61 1.83 -2.48
CA ILE A 184 13.88 3.28 -2.44
C ILE A 184 15.16 3.68 -3.21
N GLU A 185 16.08 2.76 -3.44
CA GLU A 185 17.23 2.93 -4.32
C GLU A 185 16.83 2.99 -5.81
#